data_e3fe3c943fb5b1da50b92169c0c91884
#
_entry.id   e3fe3c943fb5b1da50b92169c0c91884
#
_cell.length_a   1.000
_cell.length_b   1.000
_cell.length_c   1.000
_cell.angle_alpha   90.00
_cell.angle_beta   90.00
_cell.angle_gamma   90.00
#
_symmetry.space_group_name_H-M   'P 1'
#
loop_
_entity.id
_entity.type
_entity.pdbx_description
1 polymer ?
#
loop_
_entity_poly.entity_id
_entity_poly.type
_entity_poly.pdbx_seq_one_letter_code
_entity_poly.pdbx_strand_id
1 'polypeptide(L)'
;MITAIIFFSLIAVVLLVVLASLKTLQHFGIALPLYVATVQAVNTNASEMRSVPMLTDARQKFAAMMRNQINALPMNAQDKQQIYRFVMRSDEALSKLLQGEKIPVSLVGVTYGALTVTFRLRLREFSRPNLDRLMKMEGLISQALCVESVRLMPGAGWIDCEVSSPTRVAVSLDLLARRTSGTTVALGVDSSMQPATIDISQHGLIAAIAPSRRGKTQAIRTALYLLKRANPSLNIVVVAFKTEDWKAFSTCATLIVDSQELKQFQSWLLPTMYGRAKRPVTDRWIVVFDDLANLLTMNPELQASILQISSLGAGTGITTIISTQFTGKDSGGVAVTANATARLLFKPSSNMQGARDGGVAGLGLDQLSTRKGDALL
;
A
#
# COMPACT_ATOMS: atom_id res chain seq x y z
N MET A 1 13.15 -14.72 -51.31
CA MET A 1 11.67 -14.70 -51.32
C MET A 1 11.08 -15.61 -50.22
N ILE A 2 11.51 -16.84 -50.06
CA ILE A 2 11.00 -17.79 -49.05
C ILE A 2 11.21 -17.30 -47.59
N THR A 3 12.36 -16.73 -47.29
CA THR A 3 12.68 -16.19 -45.93
C THR A 3 11.78 -15.03 -45.52
N ALA A 4 11.39 -14.16 -46.45
CA ALA A 4 10.48 -13.07 -46.18
C ALA A 4 9.05 -13.56 -45.87
N ILE A 5 8.59 -14.60 -46.56
CA ILE A 5 7.27 -15.20 -46.34
C ILE A 5 7.21 -15.85 -44.94
N ILE A 6 8.26 -16.56 -44.54
CA ILE A 6 8.34 -17.19 -43.22
C ILE A 6 8.34 -16.11 -42.11
N PHE A 7 9.05 -15.02 -42.30
CA PHE A 7 9.11 -13.92 -41.35
C PHE A 7 7.76 -13.21 -41.14
N PHE A 8 7.05 -12.92 -42.26
CA PHE A 8 5.71 -12.34 -42.21
C PHE A 8 4.67 -13.30 -41.61
N SER A 9 4.77 -14.60 -41.88
CA SER A 9 3.90 -15.61 -41.28
C SER A 9 4.11 -15.72 -39.77
N LEU A 10 5.35 -15.62 -39.29
CA LEU A 10 5.66 -15.65 -37.86
C LEU A 10 5.10 -14.41 -37.12
N ILE A 11 5.24 -13.23 -37.74
CA ILE A 11 4.66 -11.99 -37.17
C ILE A 11 3.14 -12.08 -37.12
N ALA A 12 2.49 -12.62 -38.15
CA ALA A 12 1.03 -12.78 -38.18
C ALA A 12 0.54 -13.74 -37.09
N VAL A 13 1.25 -14.83 -36.83
CA VAL A 13 0.93 -15.79 -35.75
C VAL A 13 1.10 -15.16 -34.40
N VAL A 14 2.19 -14.42 -34.15
CA VAL A 14 2.40 -13.69 -32.88
C VAL A 14 1.31 -12.65 -32.64
N LEU A 15 0.92 -11.92 -33.68
CA LEU A 15 -0.17 -10.93 -33.59
C LEU A 15 -1.52 -11.58 -33.28
N LEU A 16 -1.80 -12.73 -33.86
CA LEU A 16 -3.02 -13.52 -33.62
C LEU A 16 -3.06 -14.05 -32.17
N VAL A 17 -1.94 -14.54 -31.64
CA VAL A 17 -1.83 -15.02 -30.26
C VAL A 17 -2.03 -13.87 -29.28
N VAL A 18 -1.43 -12.69 -29.54
CA VAL A 18 -1.61 -11.50 -28.72
C VAL A 18 -3.06 -11.01 -28.73
N LEU A 19 -3.70 -10.97 -29.88
CA LEU A 19 -5.11 -10.59 -30.05
C LEU A 19 -6.07 -11.58 -29.37
N ALA A 20 -5.79 -12.88 -29.45
CA ALA A 20 -6.56 -13.92 -28.76
C ALA A 20 -6.42 -13.79 -27.24
N SER A 21 -5.20 -13.53 -26.73
CA SER A 21 -4.94 -13.31 -25.32
C SER A 21 -5.64 -12.04 -24.80
N LEU A 22 -5.67 -10.97 -25.60
CA LEU A 22 -6.38 -9.74 -25.27
C LEU A 22 -7.91 -9.94 -25.20
N LYS A 23 -8.49 -10.72 -26.13
CA LYS A 23 -9.91 -11.08 -26.08
C LYS A 23 -10.27 -11.94 -24.85
N THR A 24 -9.40 -12.87 -24.49
CA THR A 24 -9.60 -13.71 -23.30
C THR A 24 -9.54 -12.89 -22.02
N LEU A 25 -8.61 -11.93 -21.92
CA LEU A 25 -8.52 -11.01 -20.80
C LEU A 25 -9.74 -10.08 -20.67
N GLN A 26 -10.30 -9.63 -21.80
CA GLN A 26 -11.56 -8.86 -21.80
C GLN A 26 -12.75 -9.69 -21.29
N HIS A 27 -12.78 -11.00 -21.59
CA HIS A 27 -13.86 -11.89 -21.15
C HIS A 27 -13.84 -12.16 -19.64
N PHE A 28 -12.67 -12.03 -19.00
CA PHE A 28 -12.51 -12.13 -17.55
C PHE A 28 -12.70 -10.80 -16.80
N GLY A 29 -13.14 -9.73 -17.47
CA GLY A 29 -13.41 -8.44 -16.84
C GLY A 29 -12.16 -7.74 -16.29
N ILE A 30 -10.97 -8.16 -16.72
CA ILE A 30 -9.72 -7.48 -16.41
C ILE A 30 -9.65 -6.27 -17.34
N ALA A 31 -10.04 -5.10 -16.81
CA ALA A 31 -9.80 -3.84 -17.49
C ALA A 31 -8.29 -3.65 -17.62
N LEU A 32 -7.76 -3.94 -18.82
CA LEU A 32 -6.41 -3.47 -19.16
C LEU A 32 -6.45 -1.95 -19.02
N PRO A 33 -5.57 -1.35 -18.20
CA PRO A 33 -5.48 0.10 -18.17
C PRO A 33 -5.22 0.59 -19.59
N LEU A 34 -5.78 1.73 -19.93
CA LEU A 34 -5.69 2.45 -21.23
C LEU A 34 -4.23 2.75 -21.67
N TYR A 35 -3.32 1.90 -21.34
CA TYR A 35 -1.87 2.04 -21.48
C TYR A 35 -1.39 1.83 -22.92
N VAL A 36 -2.15 1.10 -23.74
CA VAL A 36 -1.74 0.78 -25.12
C VAL A 36 -2.00 1.95 -26.08
N ALA A 37 -3.01 2.77 -25.83
CA ALA A 37 -3.34 3.89 -26.72
C ALA A 37 -2.33 5.06 -26.60
N THR A 38 -1.63 5.20 -25.49
CA THR A 38 -0.68 6.31 -25.25
C THR A 38 0.72 6.01 -25.84
N VAL A 39 1.09 4.74 -26.02
CA VAL A 39 2.40 4.36 -26.55
C VAL A 39 2.49 4.55 -28.06
N GLN A 40 1.40 4.41 -28.80
CA GLN A 40 1.39 4.62 -30.27
C GLN A 40 1.47 6.10 -30.67
N ALA A 41 1.05 7.05 -29.81
CA ALA A 41 1.10 8.47 -30.14
C ALA A 41 2.48 9.12 -29.90
N VAL A 42 3.41 8.45 -29.20
CA VAL A 42 4.71 9.02 -28.81
C VAL A 42 5.87 8.58 -29.71
N ASN A 43 5.70 7.54 -30.54
CA ASN A 43 6.79 6.98 -31.34
C ASN A 43 6.97 7.59 -32.74
N THR A 44 6.16 8.56 -33.14
CA THR A 44 6.40 9.32 -34.37
C THR A 44 7.04 10.65 -34.03
N ASN A 45 8.28 10.81 -34.45
CA ASN A 45 9.07 12.04 -34.59
C ASN A 45 9.93 12.49 -33.42
N ALA A 46 11.04 11.79 -33.19
CA ALA A 46 12.17 12.31 -32.40
C ALA A 46 13.04 13.33 -33.15
N SER A 47 12.79 13.63 -34.43
CA SER A 47 13.64 14.47 -35.27
C SER A 47 13.17 15.91 -35.50
N GLU A 48 11.99 16.32 -35.04
CA GLU A 48 11.42 17.66 -35.30
C GLU A 48 11.14 18.52 -34.06
N MET A 49 11.92 18.43 -33.00
CA MET A 49 11.77 19.31 -31.85
C MET A 49 12.49 20.68 -32.05
N ARG A 50 12.05 21.47 -33.02
CA ARG A 50 12.47 22.88 -33.16
C ARG A 50 11.30 23.78 -33.56
N SER A 51 10.26 23.88 -32.71
CA SER A 51 9.36 25.06 -32.79
C SER A 51 8.51 25.20 -31.54
N VAL A 52 8.42 26.40 -31.02
CA VAL A 52 7.61 26.86 -29.88
C VAL A 52 6.12 26.47 -29.98
N PRO A 53 5.46 26.36 -31.16
CA PRO A 53 4.07 25.93 -31.30
C PRO A 53 3.81 24.47 -30.87
N MET A 54 4.77 23.57 -31.04
CA MET A 54 4.63 22.16 -30.68
C MET A 54 4.60 21.92 -29.16
N LEU A 55 5.32 22.73 -28.39
CA LEU A 55 5.29 22.66 -26.92
C LEU A 55 3.94 23.08 -26.36
N THR A 56 3.24 24.02 -27.03
CA THR A 56 1.91 24.49 -26.63
C THR A 56 0.85 23.39 -26.83
N ASP A 57 0.90 22.68 -27.96
CA ASP A 57 -0.04 21.59 -28.26
C ASP A 57 0.17 20.37 -27.30
N ALA A 58 1.41 19.98 -27.04
CA ALA A 58 1.72 18.90 -26.08
C ALA A 58 1.25 19.26 -24.66
N ARG A 59 1.44 20.50 -24.21
CA ARG A 59 0.93 20.99 -22.93
C ARG A 59 -0.60 21.01 -22.88
N GLN A 60 -1.27 21.42 -23.95
CA GLN A 60 -2.72 21.42 -24.03
C GLN A 60 -3.29 20.00 -23.98
N LYS A 61 -2.68 19.05 -24.69
CA LYS A 61 -3.05 17.65 -24.67
C LYS A 61 -2.85 17.03 -23.26
N PHE A 62 -1.73 17.33 -22.62
CA PHE A 62 -1.48 16.92 -21.24
C PHE A 62 -2.52 17.50 -20.28
N ALA A 63 -2.82 18.80 -20.37
CA ALA A 63 -3.81 19.45 -19.53
C ALA A 63 -5.23 18.86 -19.72
N ALA A 64 -5.60 18.54 -20.96
CA ALA A 64 -6.90 17.92 -21.26
C ALA A 64 -6.97 16.48 -20.70
N MET A 65 -5.90 15.70 -20.85
CA MET A 65 -5.80 14.36 -20.29
C MET A 65 -5.93 14.39 -18.77
N MET A 66 -5.19 15.29 -18.10
CA MET A 66 -5.25 15.45 -16.64
C MET A 66 -6.65 15.86 -16.17
N ARG A 67 -7.31 16.78 -16.88
CA ARG A 67 -8.67 17.20 -16.53
C ARG A 67 -9.65 16.02 -16.59
N ASN A 68 -9.55 15.19 -17.61
CA ASN A 68 -10.42 14.01 -17.75
C ASN A 68 -10.17 12.99 -16.62
N GLN A 69 -8.92 12.70 -16.30
CA GLN A 69 -8.57 11.77 -15.21
C GLN A 69 -9.06 12.29 -13.86
N ILE A 70 -8.86 13.59 -13.56
CA ILE A 70 -9.29 14.20 -12.30
C ILE A 70 -10.81 14.24 -12.19
N ASN A 71 -11.52 14.49 -13.29
CA ASN A 71 -12.98 14.49 -13.31
C ASN A 71 -13.58 13.12 -12.98
N ALA A 72 -12.87 12.02 -13.28
CA ALA A 72 -13.28 10.66 -12.95
C ALA A 72 -13.08 10.30 -11.46
N LEU A 73 -12.32 11.09 -10.70
CA LEU A 73 -12.09 10.81 -9.26
C LEU A 73 -13.37 11.00 -8.45
N PRO A 74 -13.62 10.17 -7.42
CA PRO A 74 -14.77 10.26 -6.53
C PRO A 74 -14.59 11.40 -5.50
N MET A 75 -14.58 12.64 -5.98
CA MET A 75 -14.31 13.85 -5.19
C MET A 75 -15.30 14.95 -5.56
N ASN A 76 -15.46 15.95 -4.67
CA ASN A 76 -16.23 17.15 -4.98
C ASN A 76 -15.49 18.04 -6.00
N ALA A 77 -16.20 18.99 -6.60
CA ALA A 77 -15.67 19.85 -7.65
C ALA A 77 -14.51 20.76 -7.17
N GLN A 78 -14.57 21.21 -5.93
CA GLN A 78 -13.55 22.07 -5.33
C GLN A 78 -12.22 21.32 -5.18
N ASP A 79 -12.24 20.10 -4.65
CA ASP A 79 -11.06 19.27 -4.48
C ASP A 79 -10.46 18.88 -5.85
N LYS A 80 -11.31 18.54 -6.83
CA LYS A 80 -10.86 18.29 -8.21
C LYS A 80 -10.11 19.48 -8.80
N GLN A 81 -10.64 20.69 -8.61
CA GLN A 81 -9.99 21.91 -9.08
C GLN A 81 -8.67 22.16 -8.36
N GLN A 82 -8.61 21.89 -7.06
CA GLN A 82 -7.37 22.03 -6.28
C GLN A 82 -6.29 21.07 -6.74
N ILE A 83 -6.63 19.79 -6.95
CA ILE A 83 -5.69 18.79 -7.51
C ILE A 83 -5.24 19.23 -8.90
N TYR A 84 -6.13 19.64 -9.78
CA TYR A 84 -5.77 20.07 -11.12
C TYR A 84 -4.74 21.21 -11.11
N ARG A 85 -5.00 22.26 -10.30
CA ARG A 85 -4.05 23.38 -10.13
C ARG A 85 -2.72 22.92 -9.58
N PHE A 86 -2.74 22.01 -8.61
CA PHE A 86 -1.54 21.46 -8.02
C PHE A 86 -0.71 20.71 -9.07
N VAL A 87 -1.31 19.81 -9.84
CA VAL A 87 -0.60 19.03 -10.88
C VAL A 87 0.01 19.92 -11.94
N MET A 88 -0.73 20.92 -12.44
CA MET A 88 -0.22 21.83 -13.46
C MET A 88 0.96 22.68 -12.96
N ARG A 89 0.88 23.16 -11.73
CA ARG A 89 1.98 23.90 -11.09
C ARG A 89 3.18 23.00 -10.83
N SER A 90 2.93 21.77 -10.40
CA SER A 90 4.00 20.78 -10.10
C SER A 90 4.74 20.35 -11.36
N ASP A 91 4.04 20.14 -12.49
CA ASP A 91 4.67 19.85 -13.78
C ASP A 91 5.63 20.96 -14.19
N GLU A 92 5.23 22.21 -14.06
CA GLU A 92 6.08 23.37 -14.38
C GLU A 92 7.29 23.47 -13.44
N ALA A 93 7.08 23.30 -12.13
CA ALA A 93 8.13 23.36 -11.13
C ALA A 93 9.15 22.22 -11.29
N LEU A 94 8.70 20.99 -11.50
CA LEU A 94 9.55 19.84 -11.78
C LEU A 94 10.36 20.03 -13.06
N SER A 95 9.73 20.50 -14.14
CA SER A 95 10.40 20.76 -15.40
C SER A 95 11.51 21.79 -15.25
N LYS A 96 11.26 22.90 -14.56
CA LYS A 96 12.26 23.95 -14.30
C LYS A 96 13.42 23.43 -13.44
N LEU A 97 13.10 22.70 -12.35
CA LEU A 97 14.11 22.13 -11.45
C LEU A 97 15.02 21.15 -12.20
N LEU A 98 14.44 20.19 -12.92
CA LEU A 98 15.19 19.13 -13.60
C LEU A 98 16.02 19.68 -14.77
N GLN A 99 15.55 20.72 -15.47
CA GLN A 99 16.33 21.43 -16.46
C GLN A 99 17.52 22.19 -15.83
N GLY A 100 17.30 22.88 -14.71
CA GLY A 100 18.35 23.57 -13.96
C GLY A 100 19.47 22.61 -13.52
N GLU A 101 19.08 21.42 -13.08
CA GLU A 101 20.00 20.35 -12.68
C GLU A 101 20.59 19.56 -13.86
N LYS A 102 20.24 19.90 -15.10
CA LYS A 102 20.69 19.22 -16.33
C LYS A 102 20.42 17.70 -16.31
N ILE A 103 19.30 17.28 -15.71
CA ILE A 103 18.86 15.88 -15.74
C ILE A 103 17.83 15.75 -16.86
N PRO A 104 18.13 14.95 -17.92
CA PRO A 104 17.26 14.83 -19.08
C PRO A 104 16.05 13.91 -18.75
N VAL A 105 15.00 14.50 -18.20
CA VAL A 105 13.76 13.80 -17.79
C VAL A 105 12.57 14.32 -18.58
N SER A 106 11.61 13.46 -18.83
CA SER A 106 10.28 13.82 -19.33
C SER A 106 9.19 13.26 -18.42
N LEU A 107 8.17 14.06 -18.13
CA LEU A 107 6.94 13.57 -17.48
C LEU A 107 6.12 12.76 -18.49
N VAL A 108 5.82 11.50 -18.16
CA VAL A 108 5.09 10.59 -19.05
C VAL A 108 3.69 10.24 -18.53
N GLY A 109 3.39 10.54 -17.29
CA GLY A 109 2.05 10.29 -16.71
C GLY A 109 1.93 10.81 -15.29
N VAL A 110 0.68 10.87 -14.82
CA VAL A 110 0.33 11.21 -13.44
C VAL A 110 -0.74 10.22 -13.00
N THR A 111 -0.61 9.69 -11.79
CA THR A 111 -1.63 8.86 -11.13
C THR A 111 -2.02 9.47 -9.80
N TYR A 112 -3.21 9.13 -9.33
CA TYR A 112 -3.80 9.72 -8.13
C TYR A 112 -4.15 8.63 -7.14
N GLY A 113 -3.57 8.72 -5.94
CA GLY A 113 -3.94 7.92 -4.79
C GLY A 113 -4.84 8.67 -3.81
N ALA A 114 -5.19 8.02 -2.72
CA ALA A 114 -6.02 8.63 -1.68
C ALA A 114 -5.33 9.82 -0.98
N LEU A 115 -4.02 9.75 -0.83
CA LEU A 115 -3.19 10.72 -0.11
C LEU A 115 -2.07 11.30 -0.96
N THR A 116 -1.84 10.75 -2.15
CA THR A 116 -0.67 11.03 -2.97
C THR A 116 -1.02 11.34 -4.41
N VAL A 117 -0.14 12.06 -5.08
CA VAL A 117 -0.09 12.22 -6.53
C VAL A 117 1.25 11.68 -6.98
N THR A 118 1.27 10.80 -7.96
CA THR A 118 2.49 10.20 -8.48
C THR A 118 2.76 10.71 -9.89
N PHE A 119 3.88 11.39 -10.06
CA PHE A 119 4.40 11.83 -11.35
C PHE A 119 5.33 10.77 -11.90
N ARG A 120 4.99 10.19 -13.03
CA ARG A 120 5.85 9.21 -13.70
C ARG A 120 6.85 9.90 -14.60
N LEU A 121 8.12 9.76 -14.27
CA LEU A 121 9.24 10.39 -14.92
C LEU A 121 10.02 9.38 -15.76
N ARG A 122 10.39 9.74 -16.99
CA ARG A 122 11.25 8.92 -17.85
C ARG A 122 12.56 9.65 -18.07
N LEU A 123 13.69 9.00 -17.75
CA LEU A 123 15.00 9.48 -18.15
C LEU A 123 15.15 9.33 -19.67
N ARG A 124 15.45 10.42 -20.38
CA ARG A 124 15.69 10.39 -21.84
C ARG A 124 16.97 9.62 -22.16
N GLU A 125 17.97 9.78 -21.30
CA GLU A 125 19.21 9.02 -21.32
C GLU A 125 19.33 8.28 -20.00
N PHE A 126 19.10 6.97 -20.06
CA PHE A 126 19.22 6.13 -18.87
C PHE A 126 20.69 5.87 -18.60
N SER A 127 21.26 6.58 -17.65
CA SER A 127 22.57 6.32 -17.11
C SER A 127 22.50 6.21 -15.58
N ARG A 128 23.32 5.35 -15.01
CA ARG A 128 23.37 5.19 -13.54
C ARG A 128 23.68 6.50 -12.81
N PRO A 129 24.62 7.35 -13.28
CA PRO A 129 24.85 8.66 -12.66
C PRO A 129 23.63 9.59 -12.67
N ASN A 130 22.84 9.62 -13.75
CA ASN A 130 21.64 10.44 -13.81
C ASN A 130 20.55 9.91 -12.87
N LEU A 131 20.41 8.59 -12.77
CA LEU A 131 19.49 7.96 -11.81
C LEU A 131 19.90 8.30 -10.37
N ASP A 132 21.18 8.08 -10.01
CA ASP A 132 21.68 8.33 -8.66
C ASP A 132 21.56 9.81 -8.26
N ARG A 133 21.75 10.74 -9.22
CA ARG A 133 21.51 12.17 -8.99
C ARG A 133 20.06 12.47 -8.74
N LEU A 134 19.16 11.96 -9.58
CA LEU A 134 17.71 12.17 -9.42
C LEU A 134 17.22 11.61 -8.08
N MET A 135 17.65 10.39 -7.70
CA MET A 135 17.27 9.77 -6.43
C MET A 135 17.70 10.56 -5.19
N LYS A 136 18.72 11.41 -5.30
CA LYS A 136 19.16 12.30 -4.21
C LYS A 136 18.40 13.62 -4.15
N MET A 137 17.51 13.89 -5.10
CA MET A 137 16.81 15.18 -5.21
C MET A 137 15.49 15.25 -4.45
N GLU A 138 15.09 14.23 -3.67
CA GLU A 138 13.81 14.23 -2.95
C GLU A 138 13.58 15.51 -2.14
N GLY A 139 14.60 15.99 -1.42
CA GLY A 139 14.52 17.23 -0.65
C GLY A 139 14.34 18.48 -1.52
N LEU A 140 15.05 18.57 -2.65
CA LEU A 140 14.91 19.70 -3.58
C LEU A 140 13.55 19.67 -4.27
N ILE A 141 13.07 18.50 -4.66
CA ILE A 141 11.73 18.33 -5.24
C ILE A 141 10.66 18.72 -4.24
N SER A 142 10.78 18.28 -2.97
CA SER A 142 9.86 18.65 -1.89
C SER A 142 9.75 20.16 -1.72
N GLN A 143 10.89 20.85 -1.72
CA GLN A 143 10.94 22.32 -1.65
C GLN A 143 10.32 22.98 -2.88
N ALA A 144 10.70 22.53 -4.08
CA ALA A 144 10.19 23.10 -5.34
C ALA A 144 8.68 22.95 -5.50
N LEU A 145 8.13 21.84 -5.04
CA LEU A 145 6.68 21.55 -5.09
C LEU A 145 5.91 22.09 -3.89
N CYS A 146 6.61 22.54 -2.84
CA CYS A 146 6.03 22.95 -1.56
C CYS A 146 5.13 21.84 -0.96
N VAL A 147 5.65 20.59 -0.91
CA VAL A 147 4.95 19.43 -0.38
C VAL A 147 5.66 18.87 0.86
N GLU A 148 4.89 18.19 1.71
CA GLU A 148 5.38 17.63 2.97
C GLU A 148 6.36 16.47 2.75
N SER A 149 6.11 15.65 1.73
CA SER A 149 6.93 14.47 1.44
C SER A 149 7.01 14.20 -0.05
N VAL A 150 8.18 13.69 -0.45
CA VAL A 150 8.47 13.18 -1.79
C VAL A 150 9.11 11.82 -1.63
N ARG A 151 8.73 10.87 -2.47
CA ARG A 151 9.35 9.56 -2.58
C ARG A 151 9.65 9.26 -4.04
N LEU A 152 10.89 8.95 -4.34
CA LEU A 152 11.32 8.53 -5.67
C LEU A 152 11.47 7.01 -5.68
N MET A 153 10.72 6.34 -6.55
CA MET A 153 10.71 4.89 -6.68
C MET A 153 11.15 4.50 -8.09
N PRO A 154 12.31 3.84 -8.25
CA PRO A 154 12.75 3.38 -9.56
C PRO A 154 11.88 2.20 -10.02
N GLY A 155 11.40 2.29 -11.27
CA GLY A 155 10.68 1.23 -11.96
C GLY A 155 11.46 0.77 -13.20
N ALA A 156 10.88 -0.14 -13.98
CA ALA A 156 11.48 -0.62 -15.22
C ALA A 156 11.38 0.43 -16.33
N GLY A 157 12.39 1.31 -16.44
CA GLY A 157 12.48 2.36 -17.46
C GLY A 157 11.81 3.69 -17.09
N TRP A 158 11.33 3.85 -15.86
CA TRP A 158 10.79 5.11 -15.33
C TRP A 158 11.09 5.25 -13.85
N ILE A 159 10.80 6.43 -13.31
CA ILE A 159 10.89 6.75 -11.90
C ILE A 159 9.54 7.33 -11.49
N ASP A 160 8.90 6.74 -10.53
CA ASP A 160 7.68 7.26 -9.94
C ASP A 160 8.07 8.24 -8.82
N CYS A 161 7.71 9.52 -9.01
CA CYS A 161 7.87 10.59 -8.03
C CYS A 161 6.53 10.76 -7.31
N GLU A 162 6.37 10.12 -6.18
CA GLU A 162 5.18 10.20 -5.34
C GLU A 162 5.29 11.39 -4.40
N VAL A 163 4.28 12.24 -4.38
CA VAL A 163 4.21 13.44 -3.55
C VAL A 163 2.91 13.49 -2.77
N SER A 164 2.90 14.19 -1.64
CA SER A 164 1.67 14.39 -0.85
C SER A 164 0.62 15.14 -1.68
N SER A 165 -0.59 14.60 -1.78
CA SER A 165 -1.72 15.28 -2.42
C SER A 165 -2.15 16.51 -1.61
N PRO A 166 -2.54 17.62 -2.25
CA PRO A 166 -3.09 18.78 -1.56
C PRO A 166 -4.46 18.48 -0.92
N THR A 167 -5.15 17.49 -1.44
CA THR A 167 -6.46 17.05 -0.94
C THR A 167 -6.43 15.56 -0.66
N ARG A 168 -7.39 15.09 0.13
CA ARG A 168 -7.57 13.66 0.45
C ARG A 168 -8.75 13.11 -0.34
N VAL A 169 -8.54 12.02 -1.05
CA VAL A 169 -9.65 11.23 -1.59
C VAL A 169 -10.20 10.34 -0.47
N ALA A 170 -11.48 10.48 -0.19
CA ALA A 170 -12.12 9.62 0.80
C ALA A 170 -12.23 8.18 0.26
N VAL A 171 -11.62 7.24 0.97
CA VAL A 171 -11.78 5.81 0.71
C VAL A 171 -13.02 5.35 1.47
N SER A 172 -14.09 5.02 0.74
CA SER A 172 -15.33 4.57 1.36
C SER A 172 -15.22 3.15 1.89
N LEU A 173 -15.90 2.88 2.99
CA LEU A 173 -15.99 1.52 3.54
C LEU A 173 -16.62 0.53 2.54
N ASP A 174 -17.56 1.00 1.71
CA ASP A 174 -18.19 0.19 0.66
C ASP A 174 -17.20 -0.22 -0.43
N LEU A 175 -16.25 0.64 -0.81
CA LEU A 175 -15.19 0.28 -1.74
C LEU A 175 -14.35 -0.88 -1.19
N LEU A 176 -13.95 -0.80 0.07
CA LEU A 176 -13.18 -1.84 0.73
C LEU A 176 -14.01 -3.12 0.91
N ALA A 177 -15.30 -3.00 1.27
CA ALA A 177 -16.20 -4.13 1.44
C ALA A 177 -16.37 -4.94 0.16
N ARG A 178 -16.49 -4.29 -1.01
CA ARG A 178 -16.60 -4.98 -2.32
C ARG A 178 -15.33 -5.73 -2.71
N ARG A 179 -14.20 -5.42 -2.10
CA ARG A 179 -12.90 -6.03 -2.34
C ARG A 179 -12.45 -6.97 -1.23
N THR A 180 -13.30 -7.13 -0.21
CA THR A 180 -13.11 -8.08 0.90
C THR A 180 -13.97 -9.31 0.66
N SER A 181 -13.38 -10.50 0.68
CA SER A 181 -14.10 -11.77 0.48
C SER A 181 -13.38 -12.92 1.17
N GLY A 182 -14.13 -13.81 1.81
CA GLY A 182 -13.58 -14.97 2.51
C GLY A 182 -12.56 -14.57 3.58
N THR A 183 -11.28 -14.86 3.33
CA THR A 183 -10.15 -14.53 4.20
C THR A 183 -9.33 -13.34 3.69
N THR A 184 -9.65 -12.82 2.51
CA THR A 184 -8.94 -11.66 1.93
C THR A 184 -9.64 -10.38 2.34
N VAL A 185 -8.91 -9.45 2.94
CA VAL A 185 -9.42 -8.14 3.37
C VAL A 185 -8.70 -6.99 2.66
N ALA A 186 -9.47 -6.00 2.22
CA ALA A 186 -8.93 -4.74 1.74
C ALA A 186 -8.65 -3.80 2.92
N LEU A 187 -7.38 -3.45 3.13
CA LEU A 187 -6.94 -2.57 4.21
C LEU A 187 -7.01 -1.09 3.83
N GLY A 188 -6.96 -0.79 2.55
CA GLY A 188 -6.94 0.56 2.01
C GLY A 188 -6.83 0.53 0.50
N VAL A 189 -6.29 1.62 -0.05
CA VAL A 189 -5.94 1.74 -1.46
C VAL A 189 -4.49 2.20 -1.60
N ASP A 190 -3.83 1.76 -2.67
CA ASP A 190 -2.48 2.19 -3.01
C ASP A 190 -2.44 3.58 -3.67
N SER A 191 -1.26 4.00 -4.11
CA SER A 191 -1.02 5.27 -4.81
C SER A 191 -1.71 5.38 -6.18
N SER A 192 -2.31 4.29 -6.67
CA SER A 192 -3.08 4.22 -7.91
C SER A 192 -4.57 3.99 -7.67
N MET A 193 -5.05 4.16 -6.43
CA MET A 193 -6.42 3.86 -6.01
C MET A 193 -6.84 2.39 -6.18
N GLN A 194 -5.86 1.47 -6.33
CA GLN A 194 -6.14 0.04 -6.32
C GLN A 194 -6.23 -0.47 -4.88
N PRO A 195 -7.12 -1.41 -4.58
CA PRO A 195 -7.24 -1.97 -3.24
C PRO A 195 -5.94 -2.68 -2.81
N ALA A 196 -5.40 -2.25 -1.68
CA ALA A 196 -4.34 -2.97 -0.98
C ALA A 196 -4.98 -4.07 -0.12
N THR A 197 -4.77 -5.33 -0.50
CA THR A 197 -5.41 -6.48 0.13
C THR A 197 -4.41 -7.40 0.81
N ILE A 198 -4.85 -8.08 1.86
CA ILE A 198 -4.10 -9.15 2.51
C ILE A 198 -5.01 -10.37 2.71
N ASP A 199 -4.51 -11.54 2.39
CA ASP A 199 -5.18 -12.81 2.74
C ASP A 199 -4.69 -13.28 4.11
N ILE A 200 -5.51 -13.10 5.15
CA ILE A 200 -5.17 -13.49 6.51
C ILE A 200 -4.86 -14.98 6.66
N SER A 201 -5.35 -15.83 5.75
CA SER A 201 -5.12 -17.27 5.82
C SER A 201 -3.67 -17.68 5.56
N GLN A 202 -2.92 -16.82 4.90
CA GLN A 202 -1.50 -17.03 4.58
C GLN A 202 -0.57 -16.60 5.72
N HIS A 203 -1.12 -15.97 6.77
CA HIS A 203 -0.34 -15.35 7.82
C HIS A 203 -0.68 -15.91 9.20
N GLY A 204 0.32 -16.46 9.90
CA GLY A 204 0.18 -16.81 11.31
C GLY A 204 0.25 -15.58 12.22
N LEU A 205 1.03 -14.58 11.83
CA LEU A 205 1.19 -13.33 12.57
C LEU A 205 1.24 -12.12 11.64
N ILE A 206 0.40 -11.14 11.91
CA ILE A 206 0.36 -9.83 11.27
C ILE A 206 0.68 -8.76 12.31
N ALA A 207 1.63 -7.88 12.03
CA ALA A 207 2.02 -6.81 12.94
C ALA A 207 1.58 -5.44 12.42
N ALA A 208 0.80 -4.70 13.20
CA ALA A 208 0.49 -3.30 12.98
C ALA A 208 1.38 -2.43 13.86
N ILE A 209 2.32 -1.71 13.27
CA ILE A 209 3.35 -0.95 13.97
C ILE A 209 3.16 0.54 13.69
N ALA A 210 2.90 1.31 14.73
CA ALA A 210 2.70 2.75 14.64
C ALA A 210 2.89 3.45 15.98
N PRO A 211 3.34 4.70 16.00
CA PRO A 211 3.18 5.56 17.16
C PRO A 211 1.71 5.72 17.57
N SER A 212 1.48 6.23 18.77
CA SER A 212 0.12 6.58 19.22
C SER A 212 -0.58 7.51 18.23
N ARG A 213 -1.90 7.37 18.12
CA ARG A 213 -2.80 8.24 17.31
C ARG A 213 -2.56 8.22 15.79
N ARG A 214 -1.82 7.25 15.24
CA ARG A 214 -1.62 7.12 13.78
C ARG A 214 -2.70 6.31 13.05
N GLY A 215 -3.67 5.76 13.77
CA GLY A 215 -4.79 5.03 13.17
C GLY A 215 -4.67 3.51 13.22
N LYS A 216 -3.67 2.96 13.91
CA LYS A 216 -3.40 1.53 14.05
C LYS A 216 -4.64 0.71 14.48
N THR A 217 -5.20 1.03 15.65
CA THR A 217 -6.41 0.36 16.16
C THR A 217 -7.60 0.53 15.21
N GLN A 218 -7.75 1.72 14.58
CA GLN A 218 -8.82 1.93 13.60
C GLN A 218 -8.65 1.07 12.34
N ALA A 219 -7.44 0.90 11.84
CA ALA A 219 -7.18 0.03 10.69
C ALA A 219 -7.52 -1.43 11.01
N ILE A 220 -7.10 -1.94 12.18
CA ILE A 220 -7.43 -3.29 12.63
C ILE A 220 -8.95 -3.45 12.78
N ARG A 221 -9.63 -2.52 13.43
CA ARG A 221 -11.10 -2.55 13.60
C ARG A 221 -11.82 -2.60 12.26
N THR A 222 -11.40 -1.77 11.30
CA THR A 222 -11.96 -1.75 9.94
C THR A 222 -11.77 -3.11 9.26
N ALA A 223 -10.56 -3.67 9.33
CA ALA A 223 -10.27 -4.99 8.75
C ALA A 223 -11.13 -6.08 9.37
N LEU A 224 -11.26 -6.13 10.70
CA LEU A 224 -12.09 -7.11 11.40
C LEU A 224 -13.58 -6.98 11.05
N TYR A 225 -14.08 -5.74 10.98
CA TYR A 225 -15.46 -5.48 10.57
C TYR A 225 -15.73 -6.01 9.16
N LEU A 226 -14.85 -5.71 8.21
CA LEU A 226 -14.98 -6.17 6.83
C LEU A 226 -14.91 -7.69 6.71
N LEU A 227 -13.97 -8.32 7.42
CA LEU A 227 -13.82 -9.78 7.46
C LEU A 227 -15.04 -10.45 8.09
N LYS A 228 -15.55 -9.94 9.21
CA LYS A 228 -16.74 -10.49 9.88
C LYS A 228 -18.00 -10.35 9.02
N ARG A 229 -18.12 -9.23 8.28
CA ARG A 229 -19.20 -9.03 7.31
C ARG A 229 -19.11 -9.99 6.13
N ALA A 230 -17.89 -10.24 5.61
CA ALA A 230 -17.64 -11.16 4.50
C ALA A 230 -17.74 -12.64 4.94
N ASN A 231 -17.41 -12.94 6.18
CA ASN A 231 -17.45 -14.28 6.76
C ASN A 231 -18.07 -14.23 8.18
N PRO A 232 -19.40 -14.37 8.31
CA PRO A 232 -20.08 -14.33 9.59
C PRO A 232 -19.67 -15.45 10.58
N SER A 233 -19.12 -16.57 10.10
CA SER A 233 -18.62 -17.67 10.94
C SER A 233 -17.24 -17.44 11.53
N LEU A 234 -16.56 -16.36 11.13
CA LEU A 234 -15.25 -16.01 11.64
C LEU A 234 -15.27 -15.73 13.14
N ASN A 235 -14.43 -16.42 13.90
CA ASN A 235 -14.29 -16.19 15.33
C ASN A 235 -13.23 -15.08 15.57
N ILE A 236 -13.59 -14.11 16.38
CA ILE A 236 -12.71 -12.99 16.70
C ILE A 236 -12.55 -12.91 18.21
N VAL A 237 -11.31 -12.88 18.68
CA VAL A 237 -10.93 -12.63 20.07
C VAL A 237 -10.05 -11.39 20.10
N VAL A 238 -10.36 -10.47 20.99
CA VAL A 238 -9.57 -9.24 21.17
C VAL A 238 -9.10 -9.16 22.60
N VAL A 239 -7.79 -9.12 22.79
CA VAL A 239 -7.14 -8.90 24.07
C VAL A 239 -6.73 -7.42 24.12
N ALA A 240 -7.42 -6.64 24.92
CA ALA A 240 -7.20 -5.21 25.04
C ALA A 240 -7.63 -4.67 26.41
N PHE A 241 -6.67 -4.10 27.16
CA PHE A 241 -6.99 -3.49 28.46
C PHE A 241 -7.58 -2.08 28.33
N LYS A 242 -7.48 -1.45 27.14
CA LYS A 242 -8.21 -0.23 26.77
C LYS A 242 -9.55 -0.60 26.14
N THR A 243 -10.54 -0.87 26.94
CA THR A 243 -11.84 -1.43 26.51
C THR A 243 -12.66 -0.48 25.63
N GLU A 244 -12.57 0.82 25.83
CA GLU A 244 -13.37 1.83 25.12
C GLU A 244 -13.19 1.75 23.61
N ASP A 245 -11.97 1.51 23.14
CA ASP A 245 -11.67 1.40 21.72
C ASP A 245 -12.36 0.17 21.06
N TRP A 246 -12.70 -0.85 21.86
CA TRP A 246 -13.23 -2.14 21.40
C TRP A 246 -14.68 -2.40 21.78
N LYS A 247 -15.32 -1.53 22.54
CA LYS A 247 -16.69 -1.68 23.03
C LYS A 247 -17.70 -1.98 21.91
N ALA A 248 -17.55 -1.35 20.75
CA ALA A 248 -18.40 -1.61 19.59
C ALA A 248 -18.28 -3.04 19.02
N PHE A 249 -17.23 -3.78 19.38
CA PHE A 249 -17.01 -5.16 18.94
C PHE A 249 -17.55 -6.21 19.89
N SER A 250 -18.04 -5.86 21.08
CA SER A 250 -18.56 -6.80 22.08
C SER A 250 -19.72 -7.68 21.57
N THR A 251 -20.42 -7.26 20.52
CA THR A 251 -21.52 -8.02 19.91
C THR A 251 -21.05 -9.07 18.89
N CYS A 252 -19.80 -8.98 18.40
CA CYS A 252 -19.30 -9.85 17.32
C CYS A 252 -17.91 -10.45 17.60
N ALA A 253 -17.30 -10.13 18.73
CA ALA A 253 -16.00 -10.61 19.17
C ALA A 253 -16.01 -10.92 20.68
N THR A 254 -15.20 -11.89 21.11
CA THR A 254 -14.89 -12.11 22.52
C THR A 254 -13.84 -11.09 22.95
N LEU A 255 -14.15 -10.27 23.94
CA LEU A 255 -13.22 -9.30 24.49
C LEU A 255 -12.59 -9.87 25.78
N ILE A 256 -11.28 -9.79 25.88
CA ILE A 256 -10.49 -10.16 27.06
C ILE A 256 -9.89 -8.86 27.59
N VAL A 257 -10.33 -8.48 28.78
CA VAL A 257 -10.12 -7.11 29.30
C VAL A 257 -9.26 -7.07 30.57
N ASP A 258 -8.97 -8.21 31.15
CA ASP A 258 -8.14 -8.29 32.36
C ASP A 258 -7.13 -9.47 32.31
N SER A 259 -6.21 -9.46 33.27
CA SER A 259 -5.12 -10.44 33.34
C SER A 259 -5.58 -11.84 33.70
N GLN A 260 -6.69 -12.01 34.41
CA GLN A 260 -7.22 -13.31 34.78
C GLN A 260 -7.87 -14.00 33.57
N GLU A 261 -8.70 -13.27 32.84
CA GLU A 261 -9.29 -13.73 31.56
C GLU A 261 -8.18 -14.07 30.55
N LEU A 262 -7.12 -13.25 30.47
CA LEU A 262 -5.99 -13.52 29.59
C LEU A 262 -5.28 -14.82 29.94
N LYS A 263 -5.03 -15.13 31.21
CA LYS A 263 -4.43 -16.41 31.63
C LYS A 263 -5.32 -17.59 31.31
N GLN A 264 -6.63 -17.49 31.52
CA GLN A 264 -7.59 -18.52 31.13
C GLN A 264 -7.60 -18.74 29.62
N PHE A 265 -7.58 -17.66 28.85
CA PHE A 265 -7.51 -17.73 27.39
C PHE A 265 -6.21 -18.39 26.91
N GLN A 266 -5.07 -18.04 27.47
CA GLN A 266 -3.79 -18.66 27.12
C GLN A 266 -3.78 -20.18 27.41
N SER A 267 -4.31 -20.60 28.56
CA SER A 267 -4.40 -22.02 28.92
C SER A 267 -5.30 -22.83 27.99
N TRP A 268 -6.31 -22.18 27.39
CA TRP A 268 -7.19 -22.77 26.39
C TRP A 268 -6.62 -22.73 24.97
N LEU A 269 -5.95 -21.64 24.58
CA LEU A 269 -5.56 -21.37 23.20
C LEU A 269 -4.51 -22.34 22.66
N LEU A 270 -3.44 -22.61 23.43
CA LEU A 270 -2.35 -23.48 22.99
C LEU A 270 -2.79 -24.94 22.81
N PRO A 271 -3.50 -25.59 23.75
CA PRO A 271 -4.03 -26.94 23.53
C PRO A 271 -4.99 -27.02 22.35
N THR A 272 -5.85 -26.00 22.19
CA THR A 272 -6.77 -25.90 21.06
C THR A 272 -6.02 -25.86 19.74
N MET A 273 -4.98 -25.04 19.63
CA MET A 273 -4.16 -24.93 18.44
C MET A 273 -3.46 -26.28 18.10
N TYR A 274 -2.88 -26.96 19.07
CA TYR A 274 -2.28 -28.29 18.85
C TYR A 274 -3.30 -29.34 18.45
N GLY A 275 -4.51 -29.28 19.01
CA GLY A 275 -5.63 -30.14 18.60
C GLY A 275 -6.04 -29.90 17.14
N ARG A 276 -6.06 -28.65 16.72
CA ARG A 276 -6.41 -28.23 15.35
C ARG A 276 -5.34 -28.58 14.31
N ALA A 277 -4.06 -28.58 14.69
CA ALA A 277 -2.98 -28.98 13.80
C ALA A 277 -3.08 -30.44 13.29
N LYS A 278 -3.89 -31.27 13.96
CA LYS A 278 -4.13 -32.68 13.61
C LYS A 278 -5.41 -32.91 12.78
N ARG A 279 -6.14 -31.85 12.42
CA ARG A 279 -7.45 -31.93 11.76
C ARG A 279 -7.55 -30.91 10.62
N PRO A 280 -8.42 -31.13 9.62
CA PRO A 280 -8.74 -30.10 8.64
C PRO A 280 -9.30 -28.84 9.32
N VAL A 281 -8.88 -27.68 8.85
CA VAL A 281 -9.35 -26.38 9.35
C VAL A 281 -10.78 -26.16 8.83
N THR A 282 -11.77 -26.22 9.70
CA THR A 282 -13.18 -26.00 9.36
C THR A 282 -13.68 -24.60 9.70
N ASP A 283 -13.07 -23.96 10.70
CA ASP A 283 -13.39 -22.62 11.18
C ASP A 283 -12.10 -21.82 11.35
N ARG A 284 -12.20 -20.51 11.20
CA ARG A 284 -11.05 -19.61 11.35
C ARG A 284 -11.21 -18.70 12.54
N TRP A 285 -10.07 -18.40 13.15
CA TRP A 285 -9.96 -17.55 14.31
C TRP A 285 -8.99 -16.39 14.03
N ILE A 286 -9.37 -15.20 14.48
CA ILE A 286 -8.47 -14.07 14.57
C ILE A 286 -8.31 -13.71 16.03
N VAL A 287 -7.06 -13.67 16.49
CA VAL A 287 -6.71 -13.25 17.84
C VAL A 287 -5.94 -11.93 17.75
N VAL A 288 -6.49 -10.88 18.31
CA VAL A 288 -5.88 -9.54 18.31
C VAL A 288 -5.29 -9.26 19.69
N PHE A 289 -4.04 -8.87 19.73
CA PHE A 289 -3.39 -8.32 20.92
C PHE A 289 -3.14 -6.83 20.69
N ASP A 290 -4.00 -5.99 21.26
CA ASP A 290 -3.88 -4.54 21.11
C ASP A 290 -2.98 -3.94 22.18
N ASP A 291 -2.08 -3.03 21.78
CA ASP A 291 -1.06 -2.41 22.66
C ASP A 291 -0.12 -3.46 23.33
N LEU A 292 0.49 -4.30 22.47
CA LEU A 292 1.29 -5.45 22.90
C LEU A 292 2.32 -5.12 24.00
N ALA A 293 2.98 -3.96 23.94
CA ALA A 293 3.98 -3.59 24.93
C ALA A 293 3.40 -3.55 26.36
N ASN A 294 2.19 -2.99 26.51
CA ASN A 294 1.50 -2.96 27.80
C ASN A 294 1.07 -4.38 28.24
N LEU A 295 0.58 -5.20 27.30
CA LEU A 295 0.19 -6.58 27.60
C LEU A 295 1.38 -7.40 28.09
N LEU A 296 2.56 -7.28 27.46
CA LEU A 296 3.79 -7.99 27.85
C LEU A 296 4.36 -7.50 29.18
N THR A 297 4.22 -6.22 29.50
CA THR A 297 4.63 -5.70 30.81
C THR A 297 3.82 -6.31 31.93
N MET A 298 2.52 -6.50 31.72
CA MET A 298 1.62 -7.08 32.73
C MET A 298 1.65 -8.62 32.75
N ASN A 299 1.96 -9.23 31.63
CA ASN A 299 2.05 -10.70 31.49
C ASN A 299 3.20 -11.09 30.54
N PRO A 300 4.44 -11.19 31.06
CA PRO A 300 5.62 -11.53 30.24
C PRO A 300 5.53 -12.89 29.55
N GLU A 301 4.82 -13.87 30.13
CA GLU A 301 4.64 -15.21 29.58
C GLU A 301 3.86 -15.21 28.25
N LEU A 302 3.10 -14.15 28.01
CA LEU A 302 2.34 -13.95 26.78
C LEU A 302 3.25 -13.96 25.54
N GLN A 303 4.50 -13.48 25.67
CA GLN A 303 5.46 -13.48 24.56
C GLN A 303 5.69 -14.87 23.99
N ALA A 304 5.95 -15.85 24.85
CA ALA A 304 6.16 -17.24 24.42
C ALA A 304 4.94 -17.81 23.72
N SER A 305 3.73 -17.53 24.25
CA SER A 305 2.46 -17.96 23.65
C SER A 305 2.26 -17.36 22.26
N ILE A 306 2.52 -16.07 22.06
CA ILE A 306 2.38 -15.41 20.76
C ILE A 306 3.38 -16.00 19.75
N LEU A 307 4.63 -16.27 20.15
CA LEU A 307 5.63 -16.86 19.28
C LEU A 307 5.23 -18.28 18.84
N GLN A 308 4.67 -19.09 19.73
CA GLN A 308 4.15 -20.42 19.37
C GLN A 308 2.96 -20.32 18.41
N ILE A 309 2.02 -19.40 18.65
CA ILE A 309 0.88 -19.18 17.75
C ILE A 309 1.35 -18.70 16.39
N SER A 310 2.34 -17.80 16.34
CA SER A 310 2.84 -17.26 15.08
C SER A 310 3.47 -18.33 14.18
N SER A 311 4.11 -19.33 14.78
CA SER A 311 4.77 -20.42 14.03
C SER A 311 3.80 -21.46 13.49
N LEU A 312 2.70 -21.72 14.18
CA LEU A 312 1.73 -22.78 13.83
C LEU A 312 0.37 -22.24 13.35
N GLY A 313 0.08 -20.98 13.60
CA GLY A 313 -1.25 -20.38 13.48
C GLY A 313 -1.87 -20.51 12.09
N ALA A 314 -1.13 -20.19 11.03
CA ALA A 314 -1.65 -20.25 9.65
C ALA A 314 -2.18 -21.65 9.31
N GLY A 315 -1.41 -22.69 9.64
CA GLY A 315 -1.77 -24.11 9.41
C GLY A 315 -2.92 -24.60 10.28
N THR A 316 -3.20 -23.95 11.41
CA THR A 316 -4.29 -24.30 12.34
C THR A 316 -5.55 -23.45 12.17
N GLY A 317 -5.54 -22.52 11.19
CA GLY A 317 -6.64 -21.58 10.95
C GLY A 317 -6.74 -20.46 12.00
N ILE A 318 -5.66 -20.19 12.71
CA ILE A 318 -5.58 -19.10 13.69
C ILE A 318 -4.62 -18.04 13.17
N THR A 319 -5.11 -16.85 12.93
CA THR A 319 -4.29 -15.70 12.57
C THR A 319 -4.19 -14.76 13.77
N THR A 320 -2.98 -14.42 14.15
CA THR A 320 -2.72 -13.44 15.22
C THR A 320 -2.45 -12.07 14.61
N ILE A 321 -3.09 -11.04 15.15
CA ILE A 321 -2.81 -9.65 14.82
C ILE A 321 -2.28 -8.96 16.09
N ILE A 322 -1.10 -8.39 16.00
CA ILE A 322 -0.54 -7.60 17.10
C ILE A 322 -0.53 -6.12 16.73
N SER A 323 -0.84 -5.27 17.68
CA SER A 323 -0.61 -3.86 17.57
C SER A 323 0.46 -3.41 18.57
N THR A 324 1.47 -2.68 18.09
CA THR A 324 2.53 -2.17 18.96
C THR A 324 2.95 -0.76 18.55
N GLN A 325 3.45 -0.01 19.52
CA GLN A 325 3.99 1.33 19.27
C GLN A 325 5.50 1.29 19.03
N PHE A 326 6.17 0.25 19.51
CA PHE A 326 7.61 0.12 19.54
C PHE A 326 8.06 -1.24 19.03
N THR A 327 9.21 -1.24 18.39
CA THR A 327 9.95 -2.44 17.97
C THR A 327 11.29 -2.57 18.73
N GLY A 328 11.50 -1.73 19.76
CA GLY A 328 12.75 -1.70 20.54
C GLY A 328 12.99 -2.95 21.40
N LYS A 329 14.25 -3.23 21.73
CA LYS A 329 14.67 -4.41 22.51
C LYS A 329 14.00 -4.47 23.87
N ASP A 330 13.76 -3.33 24.47
CA ASP A 330 13.23 -3.23 25.84
C ASP A 330 11.72 -3.51 25.95
N SER A 331 11.02 -3.61 24.83
CA SER A 331 9.56 -3.83 24.82
C SER A 331 9.14 -5.29 24.65
N GLY A 332 10.09 -6.24 24.58
CA GLY A 332 9.79 -7.64 24.22
C GLY A 332 9.20 -7.82 22.80
N GLY A 333 8.87 -6.70 22.17
CA GLY A 333 8.20 -6.68 20.86
C GLY A 333 9.09 -7.07 19.68
N VAL A 334 10.43 -6.95 19.80
CA VAL A 334 11.35 -7.28 18.69
C VAL A 334 11.21 -8.72 18.24
N ALA A 335 11.27 -9.65 19.18
CA ALA A 335 11.18 -11.08 18.86
C ALA A 335 9.83 -11.44 18.22
N VAL A 336 8.74 -10.84 18.71
CA VAL A 336 7.40 -11.09 18.18
C VAL A 336 7.24 -10.44 16.81
N THR A 337 7.64 -9.18 16.64
CA THR A 337 7.51 -8.48 15.35
C THR A 337 8.43 -9.02 14.27
N ALA A 338 9.61 -9.56 14.65
CA ALA A 338 10.52 -10.20 13.71
C ALA A 338 9.88 -11.43 13.03
N ASN A 339 9.01 -12.15 13.73
CA ASN A 339 8.29 -13.32 13.20
C ASN A 339 7.00 -12.96 12.44
N ALA A 340 6.63 -11.68 12.35
CA ALA A 340 5.46 -11.27 11.58
C ALA A 340 5.69 -11.50 10.09
N THR A 341 4.81 -12.29 9.47
CA THR A 341 4.84 -12.60 8.04
C THR A 341 4.22 -11.50 7.18
N ALA A 342 3.43 -10.62 7.81
CA ALA A 342 2.95 -9.39 7.19
C ALA A 342 3.04 -8.23 8.21
N ARG A 343 3.32 -7.02 7.71
CA ARG A 343 3.48 -5.83 8.55
C ARG A 343 2.74 -4.65 7.96
N LEU A 344 1.89 -4.03 8.75
CA LEU A 344 1.26 -2.75 8.45
C LEU A 344 2.02 -1.66 9.21
N LEU A 345 2.80 -0.88 8.49
CA LEU A 345 3.75 0.09 9.04
C LEU A 345 3.27 1.51 8.75
N PHE A 346 3.03 2.27 9.81
CA PHE A 346 2.69 3.68 9.72
C PHE A 346 3.93 4.55 9.95
N LYS A 347 3.88 5.81 9.51
CA LYS A 347 5.00 6.75 9.70
C LYS A 347 5.45 6.77 11.16
N PRO A 348 6.73 6.49 11.44
CA PRO A 348 7.27 6.60 12.79
C PRO A 348 7.31 8.06 13.25
N SER A 349 7.33 8.30 14.56
CA SER A 349 7.67 9.62 15.10
C SER A 349 9.16 9.89 14.88
N SER A 350 9.56 11.16 14.77
CA SER A 350 10.97 11.58 14.57
C SER A 350 11.96 11.01 15.59
N ASN A 351 11.50 10.54 16.74
CA ASN A 351 12.31 9.97 17.82
C ASN A 351 12.43 8.44 17.77
N MET A 352 11.88 7.77 16.75
CA MET A 352 11.95 6.32 16.64
C MET A 352 13.21 5.82 15.91
N GLN A 353 14.39 5.96 16.52
CA GLN A 353 15.57 5.19 16.14
C GLN A 353 15.33 3.67 16.25
N GLY A 354 14.45 3.24 17.15
CA GLY A 354 14.11 1.84 17.34
C GLY A 354 13.42 1.17 16.14
N ALA A 355 12.81 1.91 15.22
CA ALA A 355 12.26 1.35 13.98
C ALA A 355 13.36 0.80 13.04
N ARG A 356 14.58 1.34 13.14
CA ARG A 356 15.75 0.84 12.38
C ARG A 356 16.21 -0.54 12.87
N ASP A 357 16.08 -0.79 14.17
CA ASP A 357 16.56 -2.02 14.80
C ASP A 357 15.55 -3.18 14.65
N GLY A 358 14.29 -2.89 14.33
CA GLY A 358 13.22 -3.89 14.18
C GLY A 358 13.09 -4.51 12.79
N GLY A 359 14.09 -4.40 11.92
CA GLY A 359 14.05 -4.95 10.55
C GLY A 359 13.20 -4.13 9.56
N VAL A 360 12.78 -2.92 9.95
CA VAL A 360 12.01 -1.99 9.10
C VAL A 360 12.88 -0.85 8.55
N ALA A 361 14.17 -0.87 8.81
CA ALA A 361 15.12 0.10 8.26
C ALA A 361 15.18 -0.02 6.72
N GLY A 362 15.19 1.12 6.04
CA GLY A 362 15.27 1.17 4.58
C GLY A 362 13.96 0.93 3.83
N LEU A 363 12.83 0.77 4.52
CA LEU A 363 11.52 0.61 3.88
C LEU A 363 10.85 1.94 3.50
N GLY A 364 11.56 3.08 3.58
CA GLY A 364 11.00 4.38 3.22
C GLY A 364 9.91 4.89 4.17
N LEU A 365 9.89 4.44 5.43
CA LEU A 365 8.91 4.84 6.44
C LEU A 365 8.97 6.33 6.78
N ASP A 366 10.13 6.94 6.65
CA ASP A 366 10.37 8.36 6.81
C ASP A 366 9.69 9.20 5.72
N GLN A 367 9.41 8.58 4.58
CA GLN A 367 8.74 9.19 3.43
C GLN A 367 7.22 9.11 3.52
N LEU A 368 6.64 8.34 4.46
CA LEU A 368 5.21 8.33 4.70
C LEU A 368 4.75 9.71 5.19
N SER A 369 3.54 10.10 4.80
CA SER A 369 2.90 11.32 5.28
C SER A 369 2.67 11.28 6.79
N THR A 370 2.68 12.43 7.46
CA THR A 370 2.26 12.55 8.88
C THR A 370 0.75 12.38 9.05
N ARG A 371 -0.01 12.32 7.96
CA ARG A 371 -1.46 12.14 7.97
C ARG A 371 -1.85 10.77 8.51
N LYS A 372 -2.95 10.73 9.28
CA LYS A 372 -3.49 9.47 9.80
C LYS A 372 -3.93 8.56 8.65
N GLY A 373 -3.55 7.29 8.72
CA GLY A 373 -3.96 6.26 7.77
C GLY A 373 -3.00 6.05 6.61
N ASP A 374 -1.89 6.80 6.51
CA ASP A 374 -0.82 6.50 5.57
C ASP A 374 0.07 5.40 6.13
N ALA A 375 0.22 4.29 5.40
CA ALA A 375 0.95 3.10 5.86
C ALA A 375 1.55 2.32 4.69
N LEU A 376 2.58 1.51 4.98
CA LEU A 376 3.11 0.47 4.12
C LEU A 376 2.58 -0.90 4.58
N LEU A 377 2.25 -1.76 3.63
CA LEU A 377 1.89 -3.16 3.83
C LEU A 377 3.04 -4.07 3.37
#